data_c8110b5166a9006a6e4d84b1483d7725
#
_entry.id   c8110b5166a9006a6e4d84b1483d7725
#
_cell.length_a   1.000
_cell.length_b   1.000
_cell.length_c   1.000
_cell.angle_alpha   90.00
_cell.angle_beta   90.00
_cell.angle_gamma   90.00
#
_symmetry.space_group_name_H-M   'P 1'
#
loop_
_entity.id
_entity.type
_entity.pdbx_description
1 polymer ?
#
loop_
_entity_poly.entity_id
_entity_poly.type
_entity_poly.pdbx_seq_one_letter_code
_entity_poly.pdbx_strand_id
1 'polypeptide(L)'
;MKLDDTDKAIIGHLQSDGRMPFSNLGPLVGLSPAAVRQRVLHLIDEGAMQIVAVTDPTTLGFTVQAMAGLTLEGDLDATAKKIAEIDAVDYVVVVAGRFDVMIEVVAEDMEGLMAIMNRIRAIPGVVGSEVFTYMSLEKQTYNWGTR
;
A
#
# COMPACT_ATOMS: atom_id res chain seq x y z
N MET A 1 1.46 -18.83 4.72
CA MET A 1 1.56 -19.72 3.53
C MET A 1 3.02 -19.85 3.07
N LYS A 2 3.46 -21.01 2.58
CA LYS A 2 4.78 -21.19 1.95
C LYS A 2 4.57 -21.26 0.42
N LEU A 3 5.17 -20.33 -0.33
CA LEU A 3 5.08 -20.29 -1.79
C LEU A 3 5.97 -21.38 -2.40
N ASP A 4 5.44 -22.13 -3.37
CA ASP A 4 6.24 -23.01 -4.22
C ASP A 4 6.83 -22.22 -5.43
N ASP A 5 7.68 -22.87 -6.21
CA ASP A 5 8.34 -22.23 -7.36
C ASP A 5 7.34 -21.81 -8.46
N THR A 6 6.25 -22.55 -8.58
CA THR A 6 5.16 -22.21 -9.52
C THR A 6 4.40 -20.96 -9.06
N ASP A 7 4.12 -20.84 -7.76
CA ASP A 7 3.48 -19.66 -7.19
C ASP A 7 4.36 -18.41 -7.38
N LYS A 8 5.67 -18.55 -7.15
CA LYS A 8 6.64 -17.48 -7.40
C LYS A 8 6.69 -17.07 -8.87
N ALA A 9 6.66 -18.02 -9.80
CA ALA A 9 6.63 -17.75 -11.22
C ALA A 9 5.33 -17.02 -11.62
N ILE A 10 4.17 -17.46 -11.14
CA ILE A 10 2.88 -16.80 -11.34
C ILE A 10 2.94 -15.35 -10.86
N ILE A 11 3.39 -15.12 -9.62
CA ILE A 11 3.54 -13.78 -9.06
C ILE A 11 4.46 -12.92 -9.92
N GLY A 12 5.61 -13.42 -10.33
CA GLY A 12 6.58 -12.68 -11.16
C GLY A 12 5.99 -12.22 -12.50
N HIS A 13 5.21 -13.07 -13.18
CA HIS A 13 4.53 -12.69 -14.41
C HIS A 13 3.44 -11.64 -14.14
N LEU A 14 2.64 -11.80 -13.11
CA LEU A 14 1.56 -10.87 -12.77
C LEU A 14 2.08 -9.54 -12.21
N GLN A 15 3.26 -9.50 -11.59
CA GLN A 15 3.93 -8.25 -11.22
C GLN A 15 4.36 -7.43 -12.47
N SER A 16 4.62 -8.10 -13.59
CA SER A 16 4.96 -7.44 -14.86
C SER A 16 3.73 -7.05 -15.66
N ASP A 17 2.70 -7.88 -15.66
CA ASP A 17 1.40 -7.62 -16.30
C ASP A 17 0.27 -8.24 -15.48
N GLY A 18 -0.32 -7.43 -14.57
CA GLY A 18 -1.42 -7.86 -13.72
C GLY A 18 -2.72 -8.21 -14.46
N ARG A 19 -2.81 -7.95 -15.78
CA ARG A 19 -3.95 -8.31 -16.63
C ARG A 19 -3.65 -9.48 -17.56
N MET A 20 -2.50 -10.15 -17.41
CA MET A 20 -2.13 -11.30 -18.25
C MET A 20 -3.23 -12.37 -18.21
N PRO A 21 -3.80 -12.77 -19.37
CA PRO A 21 -4.80 -13.83 -19.42
C PRO A 21 -4.23 -15.15 -18.90
N PHE A 22 -5.01 -15.91 -18.14
CA PHE A 22 -4.57 -17.20 -17.61
C PHE A 22 -4.26 -18.23 -18.73
N SER A 23 -4.88 -18.07 -19.92
CA SER A 23 -4.53 -18.83 -21.11
C SER A 23 -3.10 -18.60 -21.60
N ASN A 24 -2.57 -17.38 -21.37
CA ASN A 24 -1.20 -17.02 -21.72
C ASN A 24 -0.23 -17.38 -20.60
N LEU A 25 -0.65 -17.21 -19.35
CA LEU A 25 0.16 -17.53 -18.19
C LEU A 25 0.38 -19.03 -18.01
N GLY A 26 -0.63 -19.85 -18.31
CA GLY A 26 -0.56 -21.29 -18.14
C GLY A 26 0.67 -21.94 -18.79
N PRO A 27 0.89 -21.77 -20.11
CA PRO A 27 2.07 -22.31 -20.78
C PRO A 27 3.41 -21.85 -20.18
N LEU A 28 3.48 -20.62 -19.66
CA LEU A 28 4.71 -20.05 -19.07
C LEU A 28 5.09 -20.72 -17.75
N VAL A 29 4.11 -21.25 -17.03
CA VAL A 29 4.31 -21.92 -15.72
C VAL A 29 4.00 -23.43 -15.77
N GLY A 30 3.78 -24.00 -16.97
CA GLY A 30 3.54 -25.43 -17.16
C GLY A 30 2.19 -25.94 -16.63
N LEU A 31 1.16 -25.09 -16.59
CA LEU A 31 -0.16 -25.41 -16.05
C LEU A 31 -1.29 -25.14 -17.05
N SER A 32 -2.44 -25.79 -16.84
CA SER A 32 -3.68 -25.41 -17.53
C SER A 32 -4.18 -24.04 -17.03
N PRO A 33 -4.95 -23.30 -17.85
CA PRO A 33 -5.54 -22.02 -17.43
C PRO A 33 -6.43 -22.16 -16.18
N ALA A 34 -7.13 -23.27 -16.03
CA ALA A 34 -7.96 -23.55 -14.85
C ALA A 34 -7.10 -23.73 -13.60
N ALA A 35 -5.97 -24.42 -13.69
CA ALA A 35 -5.04 -24.61 -12.58
C ALA A 35 -4.37 -23.30 -12.17
N VAL A 36 -3.98 -22.46 -13.17
CA VAL A 36 -3.47 -21.11 -12.90
C VAL A 36 -4.50 -20.27 -12.16
N ARG A 37 -5.75 -20.25 -12.66
CA ARG A 37 -6.83 -19.49 -11.99
C ARG A 37 -7.01 -19.92 -10.53
N GLN A 38 -7.00 -21.21 -10.25
CA GLN A 38 -7.15 -21.73 -8.89
C GLN A 38 -5.99 -21.28 -7.99
N ARG A 39 -4.74 -21.33 -8.48
CA ARG A 39 -3.58 -20.84 -7.72
C ARG A 39 -3.62 -19.34 -7.47
N VAL A 40 -3.96 -18.54 -8.48
CA VAL A 40 -4.10 -17.09 -8.33
C VAL A 40 -5.16 -16.73 -7.29
N LEU A 41 -6.32 -17.38 -7.32
CA LEU A 41 -7.36 -17.16 -6.30
C LEU A 41 -6.86 -17.54 -4.90
N HIS A 42 -6.17 -18.67 -4.77
CA HIS A 42 -5.58 -19.08 -3.49
C HIS A 42 -4.52 -18.06 -2.98
N LEU A 43 -3.66 -17.55 -3.86
CA LEU A 43 -2.68 -16.52 -3.50
C LEU A 43 -3.35 -15.22 -3.02
N ILE A 44 -4.48 -14.86 -3.60
CA ILE A 44 -5.27 -13.68 -3.19
C ILE A 44 -5.97 -13.94 -1.86
N ASP A 45 -6.63 -15.07 -1.70
CA ASP A 45 -7.37 -15.44 -0.48
C ASP A 45 -6.44 -15.54 0.74
N GLU A 46 -5.21 -16.04 0.54
CA GLU A 46 -4.18 -16.11 1.60
C GLU A 46 -3.47 -14.75 1.84
N GLY A 47 -3.83 -13.70 1.10
CA GLY A 47 -3.23 -12.37 1.25
C GLY A 47 -1.79 -12.25 0.74
N ALA A 48 -1.29 -13.24 -0.02
CA ALA A 48 0.06 -13.23 -0.58
C ALA A 48 0.19 -12.28 -1.78
N MET A 49 -0.92 -11.97 -2.46
CA MET A 49 -0.96 -11.14 -3.65
C MET A 49 -2.30 -10.39 -3.74
N GLN A 50 -2.26 -9.21 -4.36
CA GLN A 50 -3.44 -8.44 -4.77
C GLN A 50 -3.29 -8.04 -6.24
N ILE A 51 -4.39 -7.97 -6.97
CA ILE A 51 -4.43 -7.41 -8.33
C ILE A 51 -5.30 -6.17 -8.24
N VAL A 52 -4.68 -5.01 -8.39
CA VAL A 52 -5.31 -3.70 -8.23
C VAL A 52 -4.98 -2.78 -9.41
N ALA A 53 -5.83 -1.81 -9.68
CA ALA A 53 -5.49 -0.70 -10.55
C ALA A 53 -4.69 0.33 -9.75
N VAL A 54 -3.48 0.62 -10.19
CA VAL A 54 -2.68 1.70 -9.63
C VAL A 54 -2.95 2.95 -10.46
N THR A 55 -3.31 4.03 -9.80
CA THR A 55 -3.62 5.31 -10.43
C THR A 55 -2.63 6.38 -9.98
N ASP A 56 -2.49 7.43 -10.79
CA ASP A 56 -1.79 8.65 -10.40
C ASP A 56 -2.78 9.55 -9.66
N PRO A 57 -2.57 9.84 -8.37
CA PRO A 57 -3.44 10.69 -7.58
C PRO A 57 -3.66 12.07 -8.21
N THR A 58 -2.64 12.66 -8.84
CA THR A 58 -2.75 13.98 -9.46
C THR A 58 -3.73 14.00 -10.62
N THR A 59 -3.76 12.92 -11.42
CA THR A 59 -4.74 12.73 -12.51
C THR A 59 -6.16 12.60 -11.98
N LEU A 60 -6.34 12.14 -10.75
CA LEU A 60 -7.64 12.01 -10.08
C LEU A 60 -8.05 13.26 -9.31
N GLY A 61 -7.25 14.35 -9.35
CA GLY A 61 -7.57 15.61 -8.68
C GLY A 61 -6.95 15.77 -7.28
N PHE A 62 -6.18 14.80 -6.80
CA PHE A 62 -5.40 14.93 -5.57
C PHE A 62 -4.06 15.56 -5.88
N THR A 63 -3.95 16.88 -5.72
CA THR A 63 -2.74 17.61 -6.13
C THR A 63 -1.66 17.66 -5.06
N VAL A 64 -1.97 17.23 -3.83
CA VAL A 64 -1.05 17.22 -2.69
C VAL A 64 -0.88 15.80 -2.18
N GLN A 65 0.36 15.35 -2.13
CA GLN A 65 0.76 14.11 -1.49
C GLN A 65 1.77 14.42 -0.40
N ALA A 66 1.69 13.74 0.71
CA ALA A 66 2.60 13.94 1.82
C ALA A 66 2.85 12.66 2.60
N MET A 67 4.05 12.53 3.14
CA MET A 67 4.36 11.61 4.21
C MET A 67 4.34 12.36 5.53
N ALA A 68 3.84 11.77 6.60
CA ALA A 68 3.94 12.36 7.91
C ALA A 68 4.51 11.34 8.92
N GLY A 69 5.46 11.83 9.73
CA GLY A 69 5.95 11.10 10.89
C GLY A 69 5.19 11.53 12.14
N LEU A 70 4.70 10.56 12.91
CA LEU A 70 3.91 10.77 14.11
C LEU A 70 4.65 10.25 15.34
N THR A 71 4.62 11.04 16.41
CA THR A 71 5.07 10.62 17.73
C THR A 71 3.85 10.29 18.57
N LEU A 72 3.84 9.12 19.18
CA LEU A 72 2.71 8.59 19.92
C LEU A 72 3.08 8.39 21.40
N GLU A 73 2.07 8.46 22.28
CA GLU A 73 2.15 8.07 23.68
C GLU A 73 1.04 7.07 24.01
N GLY A 74 1.30 6.16 24.94
CA GLY A 74 0.35 5.16 25.41
C GLY A 74 0.31 3.91 24.52
N ASP A 75 -0.89 3.46 24.14
CA ASP A 75 -1.08 2.25 23.32
C ASP A 75 -0.85 2.56 21.83
N LEU A 76 0.35 2.25 21.36
CA LEU A 76 0.79 2.47 19.99
C LEU A 76 -0.08 1.72 18.97
N ASP A 77 -0.38 0.45 19.22
CA ASP A 77 -1.15 -0.38 18.30
C ASP A 77 -2.60 0.11 18.16
N ALA A 78 -3.22 0.46 19.28
CA ALA A 78 -4.59 0.99 19.26
C ALA A 78 -4.65 2.34 18.55
N THR A 79 -3.64 3.19 18.74
CA THR A 79 -3.57 4.52 18.10
C THR A 79 -3.30 4.38 16.59
N ALA A 80 -2.37 3.51 16.19
CA ALA A 80 -2.09 3.24 14.77
C ALA A 80 -3.32 2.70 14.02
N LYS A 81 -4.10 1.82 14.66
CA LYS A 81 -5.36 1.32 14.08
C LYS A 81 -6.39 2.42 13.87
N LYS A 82 -6.55 3.34 14.84
CA LYS A 82 -7.45 4.50 14.68
C LYS A 82 -7.02 5.44 13.54
N ILE A 83 -5.71 5.62 13.35
CA ILE A 83 -5.17 6.39 12.23
C ILE A 83 -5.51 5.69 10.91
N ALA A 84 -5.38 4.37 10.85
CA ALA A 84 -5.69 3.57 9.66
C ALA A 84 -7.20 3.53 9.27
N GLU A 85 -8.09 3.96 10.17
CA GLU A 85 -9.53 4.12 9.88
C GLU A 85 -9.85 5.43 9.13
N ILE A 86 -8.87 6.31 8.93
CA ILE A 86 -9.07 7.57 8.20
C ILE A 86 -8.93 7.31 6.70
N ASP A 87 -10.00 7.44 5.93
CA ASP A 87 -10.05 7.16 4.48
C ASP A 87 -8.99 7.91 3.65
N ALA A 88 -8.56 9.08 4.10
CA ALA A 88 -7.53 9.87 3.43
C ALA A 88 -6.09 9.44 3.77
N VAL A 89 -5.92 8.39 4.58
CA VAL A 89 -4.62 7.81 4.93
C VAL A 89 -4.45 6.50 4.17
N ASP A 90 -3.58 6.51 3.16
CA ASP A 90 -3.40 5.37 2.27
C ASP A 90 -2.38 4.35 2.79
N TYR A 91 -1.51 4.77 3.69
CA TYR A 91 -0.46 3.93 4.23
C TYR A 91 -0.20 4.25 5.70
N VAL A 92 -0.12 3.25 6.55
CA VAL A 92 0.23 3.36 7.97
C VAL A 92 1.24 2.28 8.31
N VAL A 93 2.40 2.68 8.79
CA VAL A 93 3.45 1.74 9.21
C VAL A 93 4.04 2.15 10.55
N VAL A 94 4.13 1.19 11.46
CA VAL A 94 4.89 1.34 12.73
C VAL A 94 6.37 1.21 12.40
N VAL A 95 7.17 2.15 12.86
CA VAL A 95 8.60 2.22 12.51
C VAL A 95 9.47 2.25 13.76
N ALA A 96 10.74 1.89 13.61
CA ALA A 96 11.76 2.08 14.63
C ALA A 96 12.64 3.27 14.21
N GLY A 97 12.53 4.40 14.91
CA GLY A 97 13.28 5.61 14.59
C GLY A 97 12.81 6.80 15.44
N ARG A 98 12.98 8.02 14.91
CA ARG A 98 12.56 9.25 15.63
C ARG A 98 11.03 9.41 15.71
N PHE A 99 10.29 8.73 14.83
CA PHE A 99 8.84 8.64 14.86
C PHE A 99 8.43 7.22 15.25
N ASP A 100 7.21 7.08 15.77
CA ASP A 100 6.62 5.79 16.11
C ASP A 100 5.82 5.22 14.95
N VAL A 101 5.18 6.12 14.16
CA VAL A 101 4.37 5.76 12.99
C VAL A 101 4.70 6.70 11.84
N MET A 102 4.80 6.14 10.63
CA MET A 102 4.81 6.88 9.38
C MET A 102 3.50 6.63 8.64
N ILE A 103 2.95 7.69 8.06
CA ILE A 103 1.73 7.62 7.25
C ILE A 103 1.95 8.29 5.90
N GLU A 104 1.21 7.85 4.90
CA GLU A 104 1.09 8.54 3.61
C GLU A 104 -0.35 9.02 3.43
N VAL A 105 -0.51 10.25 2.96
CA VAL A 105 -1.80 10.90 2.77
C VAL A 105 -1.84 11.60 1.42
N VAL A 106 -3.02 11.61 0.80
CA VAL A 106 -3.30 12.38 -0.41
C VAL A 106 -4.44 13.35 -0.13
N ALA A 107 -4.39 14.53 -0.72
CA ALA A 107 -5.38 15.58 -0.55
C ALA A 107 -5.59 16.34 -1.86
N GLU A 108 -6.78 16.92 -2.02
CA GLU A 108 -7.08 17.75 -3.19
C GLU A 108 -6.20 19.00 -3.22
N ASP A 109 -5.92 19.59 -2.06
CA ASP A 109 -5.13 20.81 -1.89
C ASP A 109 -4.47 20.87 -0.50
N MET A 110 -3.76 21.97 -0.23
CA MET A 110 -3.11 22.19 1.08
C MET A 110 -4.09 22.39 2.23
N GLU A 111 -5.27 22.92 1.98
CA GLU A 111 -6.33 23.06 3.01
C GLU A 111 -6.86 21.70 3.39
N GLY A 112 -7.09 20.82 2.43
CA GLY A 112 -7.44 19.42 2.64
C GLY A 112 -6.37 18.67 3.43
N LEU A 113 -5.09 18.84 3.10
CA LEU A 113 -3.99 18.24 3.88
C LEU A 113 -4.00 18.74 5.33
N MET A 114 -4.18 20.05 5.57
CA MET A 114 -4.26 20.60 6.91
C MET A 114 -5.45 20.02 7.69
N ALA A 115 -6.62 19.86 7.06
CA ALA A 115 -7.79 19.27 7.68
C ALA A 115 -7.55 17.81 8.11
N ILE A 116 -6.93 17.00 7.22
CA ILE A 116 -6.55 15.62 7.53
C ILE A 116 -5.58 15.58 8.72
N MET A 117 -4.53 16.39 8.69
CA MET A 117 -3.54 16.42 9.77
C MET A 117 -4.13 16.89 11.10
N ASN A 118 -5.08 17.82 11.09
CA ASN A 118 -5.79 18.25 12.31
C ASN A 118 -6.66 17.11 12.88
N ARG A 119 -7.32 16.32 12.03
CA ARG A 119 -8.06 15.12 12.47
C ARG A 119 -7.12 14.11 13.14
N ILE A 120 -5.94 13.86 12.53
CA ILE A 120 -4.94 12.93 13.06
C ILE A 120 -4.40 13.42 14.41
N ARG A 121 -4.05 14.71 14.53
CA ARG A 121 -3.57 15.31 15.78
C ARG A 121 -4.61 15.30 16.91
N ALA A 122 -5.89 15.25 16.58
CA ALA A 122 -6.97 15.15 17.56
C ALA A 122 -7.16 13.72 18.11
N ILE A 123 -6.51 12.72 17.53
CA ILE A 123 -6.58 11.34 18.05
C ILE A 123 -5.82 11.25 19.36
N PRO A 124 -6.46 10.78 20.46
CA PRO A 124 -5.77 10.56 21.72
C PRO A 124 -4.57 9.62 21.55
N GLY A 125 -3.42 10.04 22.05
CA GLY A 125 -2.16 9.33 21.89
C GLY A 125 -1.24 9.91 20.81
N VAL A 126 -1.72 10.75 19.90
CA VAL A 126 -0.87 11.51 18.98
C VAL A 126 -0.36 12.76 19.67
N VAL A 127 0.95 12.83 19.96
CA VAL A 127 1.58 13.95 20.68
C VAL A 127 2.49 14.81 19.83
N GLY A 128 2.85 14.34 18.63
CA GLY A 128 3.67 15.10 17.68
C GLY A 128 3.48 14.65 16.26
N SER A 129 3.73 15.55 15.29
CA SER A 129 3.73 15.24 13.87
C SER A 129 4.67 16.15 13.10
N GLU A 130 5.37 15.57 12.12
CA GLU A 130 6.08 16.30 11.08
C GLU A 130 5.54 15.87 9.72
N VAL A 131 5.33 16.83 8.82
CA VAL A 131 4.74 16.59 7.48
C VAL A 131 5.77 16.90 6.42
N PHE A 132 5.94 15.96 5.49
CA PHE A 132 6.85 16.04 4.35
C PHE A 132 6.02 16.02 3.07
N THR A 133 5.70 17.20 2.55
CA THR A 133 4.96 17.32 1.29
C THR A 133 5.86 16.91 0.13
N TYR A 134 5.36 16.07 -0.78
CA TYR A 134 6.11 15.63 -1.94
C TYR A 134 6.28 16.79 -2.94
N MET A 135 7.51 17.03 -3.33
CA MET A 135 7.84 18.02 -4.36
C MET A 135 7.86 17.40 -5.75
N SER A 136 8.35 16.17 -5.84
CA SER A 136 8.33 15.36 -7.06
C SER A 136 8.40 13.88 -6.70
N LEU A 137 7.78 13.04 -7.51
CA LEU A 137 7.85 11.59 -7.39
C LEU A 137 8.79 11.06 -8.49
N GLU A 138 10.02 10.71 -8.13
CA GLU A 138 11.04 10.28 -9.09
C GLU A 138 10.89 8.81 -9.48
N LYS A 139 10.38 7.97 -8.58
CA LYS A 139 10.19 6.54 -8.83
C LYS A 139 9.17 5.94 -7.89
N GLN A 140 8.24 5.21 -8.46
CA GLN A 140 7.31 4.35 -7.73
C GLN A 140 7.15 3.03 -8.49
N THR A 141 7.49 1.91 -7.86
CA THR A 141 7.35 0.57 -8.44
C THR A 141 6.79 -0.39 -7.41
N TYR A 142 5.99 -1.36 -7.87
CA TYR A 142 5.35 -2.37 -7.02
C TYR A 142 5.88 -3.78 -7.29
N ASN A 143 6.97 -3.90 -8.05
CA ASN A 143 7.61 -5.17 -8.38
C ASN A 143 8.78 -5.42 -7.42
N TRP A 144 8.53 -6.19 -6.35
CA TRP A 144 9.53 -6.57 -5.35
C TRP A 144 10.35 -7.80 -5.77
N GLY A 145 9.93 -8.49 -6.84
CA GLY A 145 10.44 -9.82 -7.17
C GLY A 145 9.94 -10.89 -6.20
N THR A 146 10.48 -12.09 -6.35
CA THR A 146 10.22 -13.25 -5.47
C THR A 146 11.54 -13.88 -5.03
N ARG A 147 11.64 -14.30 -3.76
CA ARG A 147 12.83 -14.96 -3.19
C ARG A 147 12.49 -16.32 -2.65
#